data_3ba69d481859432a60fe45e5f7a13de4
#
_entry.id   3ba69d481859432a60fe45e5f7a13de4
#
_cell.length_a   1.000
_cell.length_b   1.000
_cell.length_c   1.000
_cell.angle_alpha   90.00
_cell.angle_beta   90.00
_cell.angle_gamma   90.00
#
_symmetry.space_group_name_H-M   'P 1'
#
loop_
_entity.id
_entity.type
_entity.pdbx_description
1 polymer ?
#
loop_
_entity_poly.entity_id
_entity_poly.type
_entity_poly.pdbx_seq_one_letter_code
_entity_poly.pdbx_strand_id
1 'polypeptide(L)'
;RDIESNILTLMCRENDWFNFFDSTAKMLFQFSEQLGLDSSHNMKLTRQLHSDIVSKLPLQKFLIINRELKEKDSYAVQYYDNVIEFFLKQDYSPNVQKLFENPTCFQPVISILQNGTQNGAPLERISNIYDSMELLQNIYLFETGEACPGDDFLPLFIYTLLHSKLT
;
A
#
# COMPACT_ATOMS: atom_id res chain seq x y z
N ARG A 1 -9.74 -25.88 -19.37
CA ARG A 1 -11.05 -25.14 -19.54
C ARG A 1 -11.90 -25.23 -18.27
N ASP A 2 -11.99 -26.40 -17.61
CA ASP A 2 -12.84 -26.58 -16.43
C ASP A 2 -12.28 -25.91 -15.14
N ILE A 3 -10.97 -25.80 -14.99
CA ILE A 3 -10.34 -25.16 -13.82
C ILE A 3 -10.57 -23.65 -13.86
N GLU A 4 -10.44 -22.99 -15.00
CA GLU A 4 -10.67 -21.54 -15.13
C GLU A 4 -12.15 -21.19 -14.90
N SER A 5 -13.08 -22.01 -15.39
CA SER A 5 -14.51 -21.85 -15.16
C SER A 5 -14.90 -22.03 -13.69
N ASN A 6 -14.30 -22.99 -12.98
CA ASN A 6 -14.56 -23.24 -11.58
C ASN A 6 -13.96 -22.14 -10.67
N ILE A 7 -12.77 -21.66 -10.97
CA ILE A 7 -12.16 -20.51 -10.27
C ILE A 7 -13.03 -19.27 -10.42
N LEU A 8 -13.49 -18.96 -11.64
CA LEU A 8 -14.36 -17.81 -11.92
C LEU A 8 -15.72 -17.92 -11.22
N THR A 9 -16.26 -19.13 -11.04
CA THR A 9 -17.53 -19.34 -10.33
C THR A 9 -17.37 -19.19 -8.83
N LEU A 10 -16.28 -19.68 -8.24
CA LEU A 10 -15.94 -19.52 -6.82
C LEU A 10 -15.70 -18.05 -6.46
N MET A 11 -15.14 -17.27 -7.37
CA MET A 11 -14.82 -15.85 -7.20
C MET A 11 -16.04 -14.91 -7.24
N CYS A 12 -17.25 -15.43 -7.36
CA CYS A 12 -18.47 -14.61 -7.48
C CYS A 12 -19.09 -14.20 -6.14
N ARG A 13 -18.62 -14.70 -5.00
CA ARG A 13 -19.10 -14.34 -3.67
C ARG A 13 -18.07 -13.45 -2.97
N GLU A 14 -18.49 -12.31 -2.43
CA GLU A 14 -17.58 -11.30 -1.83
C GLU A 14 -16.66 -11.84 -0.72
N ASN A 15 -17.14 -12.85 0.05
CA ASN A 15 -16.34 -13.49 1.11
C ASN A 15 -15.36 -14.56 0.60
N ASP A 16 -15.48 -15.01 -0.64
CA ASP A 16 -14.64 -16.10 -1.16
C ASP A 16 -13.25 -15.64 -1.62
N TRP A 17 -13.10 -14.35 -1.90
CA TRP A 17 -11.81 -13.77 -2.32
C TRP A 17 -10.76 -13.83 -1.23
N PHE A 18 -11.13 -13.42 -0.03
CA PHE A 18 -10.21 -13.44 1.11
C PHE A 18 -9.80 -14.87 1.43
N ASN A 19 -10.77 -15.80 1.46
CA ASN A 19 -10.52 -17.22 1.70
C ASN A 19 -9.67 -17.86 0.58
N PHE A 20 -9.89 -17.46 -0.67
CA PHE A 20 -9.09 -17.92 -1.81
C PHE A 20 -7.63 -17.45 -1.69
N PHE A 21 -7.40 -16.17 -1.43
CA PHE A 21 -6.04 -15.65 -1.28
C PHE A 21 -5.33 -16.23 -0.05
N ASP A 22 -6.02 -16.34 1.07
CA ASP A 22 -5.47 -16.95 2.29
C ASP A 22 -5.10 -18.44 2.07
N SER A 23 -5.99 -19.20 1.44
CA SER A 23 -5.73 -20.61 1.11
C SER A 23 -4.58 -20.77 0.11
N THR A 24 -4.50 -19.88 -0.88
CA THR A 24 -3.43 -19.90 -1.87
C THR A 24 -2.09 -19.52 -1.24
N ALA A 25 -2.06 -18.53 -0.38
CA ALA A 25 -0.86 -18.12 0.36
C ALA A 25 -0.37 -19.25 1.29
N LYS A 26 -1.28 -19.92 2.01
CA LYS A 26 -0.96 -21.07 2.86
C LYS A 26 -0.38 -22.24 2.05
N MET A 27 -0.99 -22.55 0.91
CA MET A 27 -0.53 -23.63 0.03
C MET A 27 0.88 -23.31 -0.53
N LEU A 28 1.13 -22.08 -0.93
CA LEU A 28 2.45 -21.65 -1.40
C LEU A 28 3.49 -21.71 -0.28
N PHE A 29 3.12 -21.29 0.92
CA PHE A 29 4.01 -21.36 2.07
C PHE A 29 4.41 -22.82 2.36
N GLN A 30 3.45 -23.74 2.42
CA GLN A 30 3.71 -25.16 2.60
C GLN A 30 4.57 -25.76 1.48
N PHE A 31 4.30 -25.38 0.24
CA PHE A 31 5.08 -25.84 -0.91
C PHE A 31 6.53 -25.34 -0.87
N SER A 32 6.73 -24.12 -0.46
CA SER A 32 8.06 -23.53 -0.34
C SER A 32 8.87 -24.13 0.82
N GLU A 33 8.23 -24.46 1.94
CA GLU A 33 8.87 -25.21 3.03
C GLU A 33 9.35 -26.58 2.55
N GLN A 34 8.52 -27.29 1.75
CA GLN A 34 8.89 -28.58 1.17
C GLN A 34 10.08 -28.47 0.20
N LEU A 35 10.21 -27.33 -0.48
CA LEU A 35 11.34 -27.06 -1.38
C LEU A 35 12.56 -26.48 -0.67
N GLY A 36 12.50 -26.24 0.65
CA GLY A 36 13.59 -25.66 1.42
C GLY A 36 13.91 -24.21 1.03
N LEU A 37 12.94 -23.47 0.48
CA LEU A 37 13.10 -22.07 0.11
C LEU A 37 13.05 -21.18 1.35
N ASP A 38 13.89 -20.16 1.39
CA ASP A 38 13.86 -19.16 2.45
C ASP A 38 12.63 -18.23 2.35
N SER A 39 12.36 -17.49 3.41
CA SER A 39 11.20 -16.59 3.50
C SER A 39 11.18 -15.50 2.43
N SER A 40 12.34 -15.08 1.92
CA SER A 40 12.44 -14.05 0.88
C SER A 40 12.00 -14.57 -0.48
N HIS A 41 12.37 -15.81 -0.81
CA HIS A 41 11.91 -16.49 -2.01
C HIS A 41 10.41 -16.77 -1.96
N ASN A 42 9.89 -17.16 -0.79
CA ASN A 42 8.46 -17.35 -0.58
C ASN A 42 7.66 -16.11 -0.86
N MET A 43 8.13 -14.97 -0.36
CA MET A 43 7.46 -13.71 -0.57
C MET A 43 7.45 -13.29 -2.05
N LYS A 44 8.56 -13.51 -2.76
CA LYS A 44 8.63 -13.25 -4.21
C LYS A 44 7.68 -14.13 -5.02
N LEU A 45 7.63 -15.43 -4.73
CA LEU A 45 6.72 -16.35 -5.39
C LEU A 45 5.25 -16.01 -5.10
N THR A 46 4.92 -15.67 -3.86
CA THR A 46 3.57 -15.25 -3.48
C THR A 46 3.16 -13.98 -4.22
N ARG A 47 4.04 -12.98 -4.31
CA ARG A 47 3.80 -11.75 -5.07
C ARG A 47 3.58 -12.03 -6.55
N GLN A 48 4.44 -12.85 -7.16
CA GLN A 48 4.33 -13.19 -8.58
C GLN A 48 3.01 -13.91 -8.89
N LEU A 49 2.67 -14.93 -8.09
CA LEU A 49 1.41 -15.66 -8.28
C LEU A 49 0.19 -14.77 -8.08
N HIS A 50 0.24 -13.88 -7.08
CA HIS A 50 -0.84 -12.93 -6.84
C HIS A 50 -1.02 -11.96 -8.02
N SER A 51 0.08 -11.47 -8.58
CA SER A 51 0.10 -10.64 -9.78
C SER A 51 -0.48 -11.38 -10.98
N ASP A 52 -0.08 -12.64 -11.19
CA ASP A 52 -0.57 -13.47 -12.29
C ASP A 52 -2.07 -13.78 -12.18
N ILE A 53 -2.55 -14.05 -10.97
CA ILE A 53 -3.97 -14.27 -10.71
C ILE A 53 -4.77 -12.98 -10.97
N VAL A 54 -4.34 -11.86 -10.39
CA VAL A 54 -5.05 -10.58 -10.53
C VAL A 54 -5.08 -10.12 -11.98
N SER A 55 -4.00 -10.33 -12.75
CA SER A 55 -3.94 -9.97 -14.17
C SER A 55 -4.94 -10.77 -15.05
N LYS A 56 -5.37 -11.95 -14.60
CA LYS A 56 -6.32 -12.80 -15.29
C LYS A 56 -7.78 -12.59 -14.86
N LEU A 57 -8.00 -11.75 -13.84
CA LEU A 57 -9.36 -11.49 -13.38
C LEU A 57 -10.12 -10.58 -14.35
N PRO A 58 -11.44 -10.81 -14.53
CA PRO A 58 -12.24 -9.95 -15.39
C PRO A 58 -12.25 -8.52 -14.82
N LEU A 59 -11.61 -7.63 -15.53
CA LEU A 59 -11.44 -6.20 -15.20
C LEU A 59 -12.77 -5.52 -14.83
N GLN A 60 -13.88 -5.99 -15.39
CA GLN A 60 -15.20 -5.39 -15.20
C GLN A 60 -15.67 -5.38 -13.73
N LYS A 61 -15.34 -6.41 -12.95
CA LYS A 61 -15.75 -6.44 -11.53
C LYS A 61 -14.91 -5.49 -10.68
N PHE A 62 -13.62 -5.38 -10.98
CA PHE A 62 -12.75 -4.37 -10.35
C PHE A 62 -13.13 -2.94 -10.73
N LEU A 63 -13.61 -2.72 -11.95
CA LEU A 63 -14.03 -1.39 -12.41
C LEU A 63 -15.28 -0.88 -11.68
N ILE A 64 -16.19 -1.75 -11.26
CA ILE A 64 -17.38 -1.34 -10.49
C ILE A 64 -16.98 -0.87 -9.10
N ILE A 65 -16.18 -1.65 -8.39
CA ILE A 65 -15.66 -1.28 -7.06
C ILE A 65 -14.80 0.00 -7.16
N ASN A 66 -13.93 0.07 -8.15
CA ASN A 66 -13.09 1.24 -8.39
C ASN A 66 -13.89 2.49 -8.78
N ARG A 67 -15.05 2.36 -9.43
CA ARG A 67 -15.88 3.52 -9.78
C ARG A 67 -16.49 4.17 -8.57
N GLU A 68 -17.07 3.41 -7.64
CA GLU A 68 -17.63 3.93 -6.40
C GLU A 68 -16.54 4.56 -5.50
N LEU A 69 -15.36 3.93 -5.45
CA LEU A 69 -14.20 4.47 -4.73
C LEU A 69 -13.70 5.76 -5.38
N LYS A 70 -13.55 5.79 -6.71
CA LYS A 70 -13.13 7.01 -7.44
C LYS A 70 -14.08 8.19 -7.27
N GLU A 71 -15.38 7.95 -7.21
CA GLU A 71 -16.33 9.02 -6.93
C GLU A 71 -16.12 9.60 -5.51
N LYS A 72 -15.86 8.77 -4.51
CA LYS A 72 -15.51 9.21 -3.15
C LYS A 72 -14.14 9.91 -3.11
N ASP A 73 -13.15 9.37 -3.79
CA ASP A 73 -11.80 9.93 -3.86
C ASP A 73 -11.78 11.29 -4.57
N SER A 74 -12.61 11.50 -5.59
CA SER A 74 -12.70 12.81 -6.28
C SER A 74 -13.15 13.93 -5.35
N TYR A 75 -14.01 13.64 -4.37
CA TYR A 75 -14.37 14.59 -3.32
C TYR A 75 -13.20 14.85 -2.37
N ALA A 76 -12.46 13.83 -1.99
CA ALA A 76 -11.30 13.99 -1.10
C ALA A 76 -10.20 14.85 -1.74
N VAL A 77 -9.90 14.63 -3.02
CA VAL A 77 -8.87 15.39 -3.76
C VAL A 77 -9.14 16.90 -3.78
N GLN A 78 -10.41 17.33 -3.85
CA GLN A 78 -10.77 18.74 -3.85
C GLN A 78 -10.41 19.46 -2.53
N TYR A 79 -10.27 18.70 -1.45
CA TYR A 79 -10.02 19.24 -0.12
C TYR A 79 -8.58 19.02 0.35
N TYR A 80 -7.75 18.29 -0.39
CA TYR A 80 -6.38 17.96 0.04
C TYR A 80 -5.58 19.20 0.42
N ASP A 81 -5.59 20.25 -0.38
CA ASP A 81 -4.79 21.45 -0.12
C ASP A 81 -5.27 22.16 1.17
N ASN A 82 -6.59 22.22 1.40
CA ASN A 82 -7.16 22.79 2.64
C ASN A 82 -6.84 21.91 3.86
N VAL A 83 -6.88 20.58 3.69
CA VAL A 83 -6.54 19.62 4.75
C VAL A 83 -5.06 19.72 5.10
N ILE A 84 -4.18 19.83 4.11
CA ILE A 84 -2.74 20.01 4.32
C ILE A 84 -2.48 21.31 5.08
N GLU A 85 -3.11 22.42 4.69
CA GLU A 85 -2.94 23.71 5.37
C GLU A 85 -3.41 23.63 6.83
N PHE A 86 -4.55 23.02 7.09
CA PHE A 86 -5.06 22.79 8.44
C PHE A 86 -4.13 21.89 9.24
N PHE A 87 -3.63 20.81 8.60
CA PHE A 87 -2.74 19.83 9.21
C PHE A 87 -1.41 20.47 9.65
N LEU A 88 -0.80 21.29 8.81
CA LEU A 88 0.45 21.98 9.12
C LEU A 88 0.35 23.04 10.23
N LYS A 89 -0.86 23.46 10.59
CA LYS A 89 -1.12 24.40 11.70
C LYS A 89 -1.25 23.76 13.08
N GLN A 90 -1.19 22.43 13.14
CA GLN A 90 -1.29 21.70 14.41
C GLN A 90 0.04 21.78 15.20
N ASP A 91 -0.06 21.62 16.52
CA ASP A 91 1.12 21.52 17.38
C ASP A 91 1.73 20.12 17.28
N TYR A 92 2.94 20.07 16.75
CA TYR A 92 3.74 18.86 16.62
C TYR A 92 5.00 18.93 17.47
N SER A 93 5.65 17.76 17.68
CA SER A 93 6.96 17.72 18.32
C SER A 93 7.98 18.57 17.54
N PRO A 94 9.02 19.08 18.21
CA PRO A 94 10.07 19.87 17.55
C PRO A 94 10.73 19.13 16.37
N ASN A 95 10.87 17.81 16.48
CA ASN A 95 11.45 16.97 15.43
C ASN A 95 10.55 16.92 14.19
N VAL A 96 9.23 16.77 14.38
CA VAL A 96 8.25 16.77 13.28
C VAL A 96 8.18 18.15 12.62
N GLN A 97 8.18 19.24 13.41
CA GLN A 97 8.21 20.60 12.87
C GLN A 97 9.45 20.85 12.01
N LYS A 98 10.64 20.46 12.50
CA LYS A 98 11.89 20.53 11.73
C LYS A 98 11.81 19.81 10.38
N LEU A 99 11.19 18.62 10.36
CA LEU A 99 11.01 17.86 9.12
C LEU A 99 10.04 18.56 8.15
N PHE A 100 8.98 19.18 8.65
CA PHE A 100 8.04 19.94 7.81
C PHE A 100 8.67 21.21 7.21
N GLU A 101 9.70 21.79 7.85
CA GLU A 101 10.48 22.89 7.28
C GLU A 101 11.34 22.45 6.09
N ASN A 102 11.66 21.16 5.98
CA ASN A 102 12.38 20.58 4.85
C ASN A 102 11.55 19.55 4.07
N PRO A 103 10.49 19.96 3.36
CA PRO A 103 9.55 19.03 2.72
C PRO A 103 10.17 18.19 1.60
N THR A 104 11.36 18.55 1.12
CA THR A 104 12.05 17.78 0.07
C THR A 104 12.53 16.41 0.55
N CYS A 105 12.75 16.22 1.85
CA CYS A 105 13.14 14.93 2.41
C CYS A 105 12.05 13.86 2.22
N PHE A 106 10.78 14.25 2.07
CA PHE A 106 9.67 13.32 1.87
C PHE A 106 9.46 12.89 0.41
N GLN A 107 10.12 13.53 -0.56
CA GLN A 107 9.92 13.22 -1.99
C GLN A 107 10.13 11.73 -2.34
N PRO A 108 11.13 11.02 -1.81
CA PRO A 108 11.29 9.60 -2.08
C PRO A 108 10.09 8.77 -1.60
N VAL A 109 9.55 9.07 -0.41
CA VAL A 109 8.38 8.39 0.17
C VAL A 109 7.13 8.66 -0.68
N ILE A 110 6.90 9.93 -1.03
CA ILE A 110 5.79 10.34 -1.89
C ILE A 110 5.86 9.63 -3.25
N SER A 111 7.06 9.53 -3.84
CA SER A 111 7.26 8.85 -5.13
C SER A 111 6.95 7.35 -5.05
N ILE A 112 7.33 6.67 -3.97
CA ILE A 112 6.98 5.25 -3.75
C ILE A 112 5.46 5.09 -3.65
N LEU A 113 4.80 5.95 -2.87
CA LEU A 113 3.35 5.92 -2.73
C LEU A 113 2.63 6.16 -4.06
N GLN A 114 3.03 7.18 -4.82
CA GLN A 114 2.44 7.51 -6.11
C GLN A 114 2.62 6.40 -7.15
N ASN A 115 3.84 5.91 -7.32
CA ASN A 115 4.16 4.91 -8.34
C ASN A 115 3.66 3.52 -7.95
N GLY A 116 3.78 3.18 -6.68
CA GLY A 116 3.47 1.84 -6.18
C GLY A 116 1.99 1.56 -6.03
N THR A 117 1.16 2.59 -5.82
CA THR A 117 -0.27 2.39 -5.62
C THR A 117 -1.08 2.44 -6.91
N GLN A 118 -0.58 3.09 -7.97
CA GLN A 118 -1.29 3.22 -9.23
C GLN A 118 -1.18 2.00 -10.14
N ASN A 119 -0.06 1.29 -10.14
CA ASN A 119 0.31 0.33 -11.19
C ASN A 119 0.74 -1.04 -10.64
N GLY A 120 0.12 -1.58 -9.62
CA GLY A 120 0.54 -2.86 -9.09
C GLY A 120 -0.60 -3.79 -8.69
N ALA A 121 -0.31 -5.08 -8.60
CA ALA A 121 -1.18 -6.03 -7.94
C ALA A 121 -1.39 -5.63 -6.46
N PRO A 122 -2.52 -6.00 -5.83
CA PRO A 122 -2.83 -5.57 -4.45
C PRO A 122 -1.70 -5.82 -3.44
N LEU A 123 -0.99 -6.96 -3.54
CA LEU A 123 0.16 -7.24 -2.66
C LEU A 123 1.36 -6.32 -2.93
N GLU A 124 1.59 -5.93 -4.18
CA GLU A 124 2.64 -4.96 -4.51
C GLU A 124 2.31 -3.58 -3.93
N ARG A 125 1.04 -3.17 -3.99
CA ARG A 125 0.57 -1.92 -3.38
C ARG A 125 0.78 -1.91 -1.87
N ILE A 126 0.43 -3.01 -1.19
CA ILE A 126 0.66 -3.17 0.26
C ILE A 126 2.16 -3.14 0.56
N SER A 127 2.99 -3.83 -0.23
CA SER A 127 4.44 -3.78 -0.07
C SER A 127 4.99 -2.37 -0.22
N ASN A 128 4.56 -1.62 -1.23
CA ASN A 128 5.01 -0.25 -1.44
C ASN A 128 4.61 0.69 -0.31
N ILE A 129 3.41 0.48 0.28
CA ILE A 129 3.02 1.21 1.49
C ILE A 129 3.97 0.88 2.64
N TYR A 130 4.29 -0.40 2.84
CA TYR A 130 5.21 -0.83 3.89
C TYR A 130 6.62 -0.27 3.68
N ASP A 131 7.13 -0.37 2.46
CA ASP A 131 8.45 0.18 2.08
C ASP A 131 8.49 1.70 2.29
N SER A 132 7.38 2.41 2.02
CA SER A 132 7.27 3.85 2.27
C SER A 132 7.28 4.19 3.77
N MET A 133 6.66 3.35 4.60
CA MET A 133 6.67 3.52 6.06
C MET A 133 8.08 3.30 6.62
N GLU A 134 8.78 2.28 6.17
CA GLU A 134 10.16 2.00 6.57
C GLU A 134 11.12 3.12 6.15
N LEU A 135 10.98 3.60 4.91
CA LEU A 135 11.78 4.72 4.42
C LEU A 135 11.53 6.00 5.23
N LEU A 136 10.28 6.27 5.61
CA LEU A 136 9.93 7.42 6.43
C LEU A 136 10.59 7.36 7.82
N GLN A 137 10.60 6.19 8.45
CA GLN A 137 11.31 5.99 9.72
C GLN A 137 12.81 6.20 9.59
N ASN A 138 13.40 5.74 8.47
CA ASN A 138 14.82 5.94 8.18
C ASN A 138 15.16 7.42 7.93
N ILE A 139 14.29 8.17 7.25
CA ILE A 139 14.44 9.62 7.07
C ILE A 139 14.40 10.32 8.44
N TYR A 140 13.43 9.96 9.30
CA TYR A 140 13.35 10.53 10.64
C TYR A 140 14.63 10.27 11.44
N LEU A 141 15.11 9.02 11.46
CA LEU A 141 16.34 8.65 12.13
C LEU A 141 17.55 9.44 11.61
N PHE A 142 17.65 9.60 10.29
CA PHE A 142 18.74 10.34 9.66
C PHE A 142 18.73 11.82 10.03
N GLU A 143 17.56 12.46 10.04
CA GLU A 143 17.41 13.89 10.27
C GLU A 143 17.48 14.30 11.75
N THR A 144 17.07 13.38 12.66
CA THR A 144 16.98 13.66 14.09
C THR A 144 18.05 12.95 14.91
N GLY A 145 18.63 11.86 14.41
CA GLY A 145 19.53 10.97 15.13
C GLY A 145 18.83 10.02 16.11
N GLU A 146 17.50 10.00 16.14
CA GLU A 146 16.68 9.21 17.06
C GLU A 146 15.70 8.31 16.33
N ALA A 147 15.30 7.20 16.97
CA ALA A 147 14.26 6.35 16.43
C ALA A 147 12.91 7.09 16.42
N CYS A 148 12.13 6.92 15.34
CA CYS A 148 10.86 7.61 15.19
C CYS A 148 9.81 7.10 16.20
N PRO A 149 9.32 7.92 17.13
CA PRO A 149 8.23 7.53 18.02
C PRO A 149 6.91 7.39 17.23
N GLY A 150 5.98 6.56 17.73
CA GLY A 150 4.69 6.37 17.08
C GLY A 150 3.89 7.66 16.92
N ASP A 151 3.97 8.56 17.91
CA ASP A 151 3.27 9.85 17.90
C ASP A 151 3.85 10.82 16.86
N ASP A 152 5.13 10.73 16.55
CA ASP A 152 5.78 11.49 15.48
C ASP A 152 5.59 10.84 14.12
N PHE A 153 5.57 9.50 14.07
CA PHE A 153 5.41 8.75 12.82
C PHE A 153 4.07 9.03 12.14
N LEU A 154 2.99 9.01 12.92
CA LEU A 154 1.65 9.14 12.36
C LEU A 154 1.42 10.46 11.62
N PRO A 155 1.75 11.64 12.17
CA PRO A 155 1.65 12.90 11.44
C PRO A 155 2.52 12.93 10.18
N LEU A 156 3.75 12.42 10.24
CA LEU A 156 4.63 12.39 9.07
C LEU A 156 4.07 11.49 7.95
N PHE A 157 3.51 10.35 8.32
CA PHE A 157 2.90 9.44 7.35
C PHE A 157 1.63 10.03 6.73
N ILE A 158 0.76 10.67 7.53
CA ILE A 158 -0.41 11.39 7.04
C ILE A 158 0.02 12.50 6.06
N TYR A 159 1.06 13.26 6.41
CA TYR A 159 1.60 14.30 5.53
C TYR A 159 2.02 13.74 4.16
N THR A 160 2.77 12.63 4.15
CA THR A 160 3.21 12.01 2.90
C THR A 160 2.05 11.46 2.07
N LEU A 161 1.01 10.87 2.73
CA LEU A 161 -0.20 10.41 2.06
C LEU A 161 -0.98 11.56 1.41
N LEU A 162 -1.16 12.69 2.11
CA LEU A 162 -1.85 13.85 1.57
C LEU A 162 -1.11 14.43 0.37
N HIS A 163 0.22 14.53 0.44
CA HIS A 163 1.04 15.03 -0.65
C HIS A 163 1.18 14.06 -1.84
N SER A 164 1.01 12.76 -1.60
CA SER A 164 1.01 11.76 -2.68
C SER A 164 -0.23 11.83 -3.56
N LYS A 165 -1.31 12.49 -3.10
CA LYS A 165 -2.58 12.67 -3.83
C LYS A 165 -3.06 11.34 -4.46
N LEU A 166 -3.03 10.27 -3.66
CA LEU A 166 -3.48 8.95 -4.09
C LEU A 166 -4.95 9.01 -4.50
N THR A 167 -5.23 8.63 -5.76
CA THR A 167 -6.58 8.57 -6.35
C THR A 167 -6.86 7.17 -6.88
#